data_4a6ad862da803316b1003b97dea934fe
#
_entry.id   4a6ad862da803316b1003b97dea934fe
#
_cell.length_a   1.000
_cell.length_b   1.000
_cell.length_c   1.000
_cell.angle_alpha   90.00
_cell.angle_beta   90.00
_cell.angle_gamma   90.00
#
_symmetry.space_group_name_H-M   'P 1'
#
loop_
_entity.id
_entity.type
_entity.pdbx_description
1 polymer ?
#
loop_
_entity_poly.entity_id
_entity_poly.type
_entity_poly.pdbx_seq_one_letter_code
_entity_poly.pdbx_strand_id
1 'polypeptide(L)'
;MARLRSVLRSLRIGSVVVVLLSRLWWDGRRWTYIGGPSEAAVERRQRRLARWLLHELLALGSAFIKLGQLLSARPDLLPAPWVEQLAQLQDRVPSFPFPQAEALLEAELGARRSEIMRIEPRPLGSASLAQVHRATLHSGRDVVL
;
A
#
# COMPACT_ATOMS: atom_id res chain seq x y z
N MET A 1 -15.96 17.46 -9.51
CA MET A 1 -15.28 16.82 -8.37
C MET A 1 -14.24 15.75 -8.81
N ALA A 2 -14.53 14.88 -9.80
CA ALA A 2 -13.59 13.84 -10.25
C ALA A 2 -12.24 14.38 -10.76
N ARG A 3 -12.25 15.43 -11.60
CA ARG A 3 -11.03 16.06 -12.14
C ARG A 3 -10.13 16.64 -11.04
N LEU A 4 -10.68 17.26 -10.00
CA LEU A 4 -9.91 17.81 -8.88
C LEU A 4 -9.21 16.71 -8.09
N ARG A 5 -9.90 15.59 -7.81
CA ARG A 5 -9.30 14.42 -7.14
C ARG A 5 -8.17 13.81 -7.97
N SER A 6 -8.33 13.73 -9.29
CA SER A 6 -7.29 13.24 -10.20
C SER A 6 -6.05 14.14 -10.17
N VAL A 7 -6.22 15.46 -10.25
CA VAL A 7 -5.11 16.42 -10.19
C VAL A 7 -4.37 16.35 -8.85
N LEU A 8 -5.11 16.31 -7.73
CA LEU A 8 -4.50 16.18 -6.39
C LEU A 8 -3.69 14.88 -6.26
N ARG A 9 -4.21 13.77 -6.80
CA ARG A 9 -3.50 12.49 -6.83
C ARG A 9 -2.22 12.56 -7.65
N SER A 10 -2.26 13.16 -8.84
CA SER A 10 -1.08 13.34 -9.69
C SER A 10 -0.03 14.23 -9.02
N LEU A 11 -0.44 15.31 -8.38
CA LEU A 11 0.46 16.19 -7.61
C LEU A 11 1.12 15.44 -6.45
N ARG A 12 0.36 14.59 -5.74
CA ARG A 12 0.92 13.77 -4.66
C ARG A 12 1.94 12.77 -5.19
N ILE A 13 1.64 12.06 -6.27
CA ILE A 13 2.61 11.14 -6.90
C ILE A 13 3.87 11.88 -7.29
N GLY A 14 3.74 13.02 -7.97
CA GLY A 14 4.87 13.86 -8.34
C GLY A 14 5.70 14.31 -7.14
N SER A 15 5.06 14.73 -6.04
CA SER A 15 5.75 15.13 -4.81
C SER A 15 6.55 13.98 -4.18
N VAL A 16 5.98 12.77 -4.14
CA VAL A 16 6.67 11.58 -3.63
C VAL A 16 7.90 11.27 -4.45
N VAL A 17 7.80 11.31 -5.79
CA VAL A 17 8.93 11.09 -6.68
C VAL A 17 10.03 12.15 -6.48
N VAL A 18 9.66 13.43 -6.45
CA VAL A 18 10.62 14.53 -6.24
C VAL A 18 11.32 14.40 -4.88
N VAL A 19 10.57 14.13 -3.81
CA VAL A 19 11.15 13.94 -2.46
C VAL A 19 12.06 12.72 -2.44
N LEU A 20 11.67 11.61 -3.06
CA LEU A 20 12.50 10.40 -3.13
C LEU A 20 13.81 10.69 -3.83
N LEU A 21 13.75 11.26 -5.03
CA LEU A 21 14.95 11.58 -5.83
C LEU A 21 15.86 12.59 -5.13
N SER A 22 15.28 13.63 -4.51
CA SER A 22 16.07 14.63 -3.77
C SER A 22 16.77 14.00 -2.56
N ARG A 23 16.12 13.12 -1.82
CA ARG A 23 16.73 12.41 -0.68
C ARG A 23 17.81 11.43 -1.11
N LEU A 24 17.58 10.65 -2.18
CA LEU A 24 18.59 9.76 -2.75
C LEU A 24 19.81 10.55 -3.23
N TRP A 25 19.60 11.67 -3.92
CA TRP A 25 20.68 12.55 -4.34
C TRP A 25 21.46 13.11 -3.16
N TRP A 26 20.77 13.54 -2.11
CA TRP A 26 21.37 14.07 -0.89
C TRP A 26 22.16 13.01 -0.13
N ASP A 27 21.59 11.81 0.02
CA ASP A 27 22.22 10.69 0.71
C ASP A 27 23.46 10.14 -0.03
N GLY A 28 23.53 10.32 -1.35
CA GLY A 28 24.71 10.02 -2.15
C GLY A 28 25.89 10.99 -1.94
N ARG A 29 25.69 12.10 -1.22
CA ARG A 29 26.73 13.12 -1.00
C ARG A 29 27.50 12.84 0.30
N ARG A 30 28.82 12.58 0.18
CA ARG A 30 29.70 12.25 1.35
C ARG A 30 29.71 13.36 2.41
N TRP A 31 29.60 14.64 2.03
CA TRP A 31 29.63 15.78 2.94
C TRP A 31 28.37 15.91 3.82
N THR A 32 27.29 15.16 3.55
CA THR A 32 26.08 15.14 4.38
C THR A 32 26.23 14.27 5.63
N TYR A 33 27.35 13.56 5.78
CA TYR A 33 27.63 12.68 6.91
C TYR A 33 28.63 13.37 7.85
N ILE A 34 28.20 13.76 9.04
CA ILE A 34 29.06 14.30 10.08
C ILE A 34 30.02 13.19 10.54
N GLY A 35 31.32 13.41 10.39
CA GLY A 35 32.35 12.38 10.70
C GLY A 35 32.62 11.37 9.58
N GLY A 36 32.00 11.52 8.39
CA GLY A 36 32.14 10.63 7.25
C GLY A 36 31.06 9.53 7.17
N PRO A 37 30.91 8.90 5.98
CA PRO A 37 29.91 7.87 5.74
C PRO A 37 30.36 6.54 6.37
N SER A 38 29.97 6.26 7.62
CA SER A 38 30.08 4.90 8.18
C SER A 38 28.96 4.00 7.62
N GLU A 39 29.22 2.70 7.46
CA GLU A 39 28.23 1.72 6.98
C GLU A 39 26.93 1.80 7.79
N ALA A 40 27.04 1.85 9.12
CA ALA A 40 25.89 1.97 10.01
C ALA A 40 25.10 3.28 9.83
N ALA A 41 25.76 4.39 9.47
CA ALA A 41 25.08 5.66 9.20
C ALA A 41 24.34 5.63 7.85
N VAL A 42 24.94 5.03 6.84
CA VAL A 42 24.35 4.82 5.52
C VAL A 42 23.11 3.91 5.64
N GLU A 43 23.26 2.77 6.31
CA GLU A 43 22.17 1.82 6.53
C GLU A 43 20.99 2.46 7.28
N ARG A 44 21.24 3.22 8.36
CA ARG A 44 20.18 3.93 9.08
C ARG A 44 19.41 4.92 8.20
N ARG A 45 20.11 5.64 7.33
CA ARG A 45 19.46 6.56 6.38
C ARG A 45 18.63 5.81 5.35
N GLN A 46 19.17 4.77 4.75
CA GLN A 46 18.44 3.92 3.80
C GLN A 46 17.20 3.31 4.43
N ARG A 47 17.29 2.75 5.63
CA ARG A 47 16.16 2.19 6.38
C ARG A 47 15.08 3.25 6.68
N ARG A 48 15.49 4.47 7.02
CA ARG A 48 14.56 5.59 7.25
C ARG A 48 13.83 6.00 5.97
N LEU A 49 14.56 6.11 4.87
CA LEU A 49 14.00 6.50 3.57
C LEU A 49 13.07 5.40 3.02
N ALA A 50 13.46 4.13 3.14
CA ALA A 50 12.65 2.99 2.75
C ALA A 50 11.34 2.91 3.56
N ARG A 51 11.40 3.18 4.89
CA ARG A 51 10.21 3.24 5.75
C ARG A 51 9.28 4.39 5.35
N TRP A 52 9.83 5.55 5.03
CA TRP A 52 9.04 6.66 4.52
C TRP A 52 8.34 6.28 3.20
N LEU A 53 9.08 5.68 2.25
CA LEU A 53 8.50 5.22 0.99
C LEU A 53 7.40 4.17 1.20
N LEU A 54 7.60 3.22 2.11
CA LEU A 54 6.57 2.23 2.50
C LEU A 54 5.24 2.92 2.85
N HIS A 55 5.28 3.96 3.71
CA HIS A 55 4.08 4.69 4.12
C HIS A 55 3.44 5.45 2.95
N GLU A 56 4.24 6.03 2.06
CA GLU A 56 3.71 6.72 0.87
C GLU A 56 3.05 5.73 -0.10
N LEU A 57 3.65 4.56 -0.32
CA LEU A 57 3.08 3.52 -1.18
C LEU A 57 1.73 3.01 -0.64
N LEU A 58 1.63 2.78 0.68
CA LEU A 58 0.36 2.44 1.34
C LEU A 58 -0.70 3.54 1.14
N ALA A 59 -0.32 4.79 1.28
CA ALA A 59 -1.23 5.92 1.15
C ALA A 59 -1.62 6.24 -0.31
N LEU A 60 -0.81 5.87 -1.30
CA LEU A 60 -1.10 6.00 -2.73
C LEU A 60 -2.04 4.90 -3.25
N GLY A 61 -2.17 3.79 -2.51
CA GLY A 61 -3.15 2.74 -2.77
C GLY A 61 -2.61 1.54 -3.56
N SER A 62 -3.53 0.65 -3.95
CA SER A 62 -3.26 -0.72 -4.38
C SER A 62 -2.20 -0.88 -5.48
N ALA A 63 -2.23 -0.05 -6.52
CA ALA A 63 -1.26 -0.12 -7.61
C ALA A 63 0.19 0.14 -7.12
N PHE A 64 0.36 1.10 -6.18
CA PHE A 64 1.67 1.42 -5.61
C PHE A 64 2.11 0.40 -4.56
N ILE A 65 1.18 -0.18 -3.82
CA ILE A 65 1.45 -1.33 -2.95
C ILE A 65 1.99 -2.49 -3.79
N LYS A 66 1.35 -2.79 -4.92
CA LYS A 66 1.81 -3.85 -5.83
C LYS A 66 3.20 -3.57 -6.40
N LEU A 67 3.49 -2.31 -6.76
CA LEU A 67 4.82 -1.90 -7.18
C LEU A 67 5.86 -2.14 -6.07
N GLY A 68 5.57 -1.75 -4.83
CA GLY A 68 6.44 -1.98 -3.69
C GLY A 68 6.67 -3.47 -3.38
N GLN A 69 5.63 -4.31 -3.52
CA GLN A 69 5.75 -5.76 -3.42
C GLN A 69 6.70 -6.34 -4.47
N LEU A 70 6.59 -5.89 -5.74
CA LEU A 70 7.48 -6.32 -6.81
C LEU A 70 8.94 -5.89 -6.54
N LEU A 71 9.14 -4.68 -6.05
CA LEU A 71 10.47 -4.18 -5.68
C LEU A 71 11.08 -4.95 -4.51
N SER A 72 10.28 -5.32 -3.50
CA SER A 72 10.75 -6.11 -2.35
C SER A 72 11.18 -7.54 -2.72
N ALA A 73 10.68 -8.06 -3.84
CA ALA A 73 11.08 -9.38 -4.36
C ALA A 73 12.37 -9.34 -5.21
N ARG A 74 13.00 -8.17 -5.35
CA ARG A 74 14.18 -7.96 -6.21
C ARG A 74 15.39 -7.48 -5.38
N PRO A 75 16.04 -8.36 -4.61
CA PRO A 75 17.23 -8.02 -3.83
C PRO A 75 18.45 -7.67 -4.71
N ASP A 76 18.40 -7.97 -6.00
CA ASP A 76 19.36 -7.57 -7.02
C ASP A 76 19.28 -6.08 -7.39
N LEU A 77 18.14 -5.44 -7.19
CA LEU A 77 17.90 -4.03 -7.53
C LEU A 77 18.02 -3.08 -6.33
N LEU A 78 17.75 -3.57 -5.14
CA LEU A 78 17.65 -2.73 -3.94
C LEU A 78 18.57 -3.23 -2.82
N PRO A 79 19.21 -2.30 -2.06
CA PRO A 79 19.94 -2.65 -0.84
C PRO A 79 19.04 -3.34 0.20
N ALA A 80 19.63 -4.22 1.02
CA ALA A 80 18.92 -5.02 2.02
C ALA A 80 17.94 -4.19 2.91
N PRO A 81 18.30 -2.99 3.43
CA PRO A 81 17.37 -2.19 4.22
C PRO A 81 16.09 -1.79 3.50
N TRP A 82 16.13 -1.64 2.17
CA TRP A 82 14.95 -1.34 1.35
C TRP A 82 14.07 -2.57 1.17
N VAL A 83 14.68 -3.71 0.82
CA VAL A 83 13.98 -4.99 0.67
C VAL A 83 13.23 -5.34 1.96
N GLU A 84 13.90 -5.27 3.13
CA GLU A 84 13.30 -5.54 4.44
C GLU A 84 12.10 -4.65 4.76
N GLN A 85 12.20 -3.35 4.46
CA GLN A 85 11.08 -2.43 4.74
C GLN A 85 9.92 -2.64 3.78
N LEU A 86 10.18 -2.81 2.48
CA LEU A 86 9.14 -3.00 1.47
C LEU A 86 8.48 -4.39 1.54
N ALA A 87 9.17 -5.41 2.08
CA ALA A 87 8.58 -6.73 2.31
C ALA A 87 7.36 -6.69 3.24
N GLN A 88 7.28 -5.69 4.13
CA GLN A 88 6.10 -5.49 4.98
C GLN A 88 4.81 -5.22 4.18
N LEU A 89 4.91 -4.82 2.91
CA LEU A 89 3.75 -4.68 2.01
C LEU A 89 3.12 -6.03 1.64
N GLN A 90 3.82 -7.15 1.84
CA GLN A 90 3.28 -8.48 1.56
C GLN A 90 2.26 -8.91 2.63
N ASP A 91 2.53 -8.55 3.91
CA ASP A 91 1.76 -9.03 5.06
C ASP A 91 0.82 -7.99 5.67
N ARG A 92 1.01 -6.70 5.36
CA ARG A 92 0.33 -5.58 6.02
C ARG A 92 -0.37 -4.65 5.07
N VAL A 93 -1.30 -5.18 4.29
CA VAL A 93 -2.20 -4.32 3.49
C VAL A 93 -3.38 -3.91 4.37
N PRO A 94 -3.53 -2.61 4.70
CA PRO A 94 -4.69 -2.15 5.46
C PRO A 94 -5.98 -2.43 4.68
N SER A 95 -6.99 -2.91 5.41
CA SER A 95 -8.32 -3.01 4.84
C SER A 95 -8.89 -1.61 4.59
N PHE A 96 -9.64 -1.45 3.51
CA PHE A 96 -10.43 -0.22 3.29
C PHE A 96 -11.73 -0.27 4.09
N PRO A 97 -12.34 0.89 4.41
CA PRO A 97 -13.54 0.96 5.24
C PRO A 97 -14.71 0.14 4.67
N PHE A 98 -15.45 -0.55 5.54
CA PHE A 98 -16.58 -1.41 5.16
C PHE A 98 -17.63 -0.71 4.27
N PRO A 99 -18.03 0.54 4.48
CA PRO A 99 -18.97 1.22 3.56
C PRO A 99 -18.48 1.28 2.11
N GLN A 100 -17.17 1.33 1.90
CA GLN A 100 -16.59 1.27 0.55
C GLN A 100 -16.64 -0.16 -0.03
N ALA A 101 -16.40 -1.18 0.80
CA ALA A 101 -16.55 -2.58 0.40
C ALA A 101 -18.00 -2.89 0.04
N GLU A 102 -18.93 -2.44 0.86
CA GLU A 102 -20.36 -2.63 0.66
C GLU A 102 -20.86 -1.99 -0.64
N ALA A 103 -20.46 -0.75 -0.92
CA ALA A 103 -20.79 -0.07 -2.17
C ALA A 103 -20.25 -0.79 -3.41
N LEU A 104 -19.05 -1.37 -3.34
CA LEU A 104 -18.48 -2.19 -4.40
C LEU A 104 -19.27 -3.48 -4.60
N LEU A 105 -19.59 -4.18 -3.49
CA LEU A 105 -20.39 -5.40 -3.54
C LEU A 105 -21.80 -5.16 -4.10
N GLU A 106 -22.44 -4.05 -3.74
CA GLU A 106 -23.75 -3.67 -4.29
C GLU A 106 -23.67 -3.44 -5.81
N ALA A 107 -22.62 -2.76 -6.28
CA ALA A 107 -22.41 -2.47 -7.69
C ALA A 107 -22.14 -3.76 -8.51
N GLU A 108 -21.34 -4.69 -7.97
CA GLU A 108 -20.93 -5.92 -8.67
C GLU A 108 -21.99 -7.02 -8.59
N LEU A 109 -22.68 -7.16 -7.47
CA LEU A 109 -23.69 -8.20 -7.30
C LEU A 109 -25.03 -7.84 -7.97
N GLY A 110 -25.35 -6.56 -8.10
CA GLY A 110 -26.60 -6.11 -8.71
C GLY A 110 -27.82 -6.79 -8.09
N ALA A 111 -28.65 -7.47 -8.90
CA ALA A 111 -29.84 -8.18 -8.43
C ALA A 111 -29.54 -9.30 -7.42
N ARG A 112 -28.36 -9.93 -7.49
CA ARG A 112 -27.95 -10.99 -6.54
C ARG A 112 -27.69 -10.48 -5.14
N ARG A 113 -27.56 -9.16 -4.93
CA ARG A 113 -27.45 -8.57 -3.58
C ARG A 113 -28.63 -8.95 -2.68
N SER A 114 -29.82 -9.15 -3.26
CA SER A 114 -31.03 -9.59 -2.55
C SER A 114 -30.96 -11.01 -1.99
N GLU A 115 -30.03 -11.84 -2.43
CA GLU A 115 -29.82 -13.20 -1.90
C GLU A 115 -29.08 -13.17 -0.55
N ILE A 116 -28.41 -12.05 -0.24
CA ILE A 116 -27.53 -11.90 0.92
C ILE A 116 -28.30 -11.25 2.06
N MET A 117 -28.45 -12.01 3.16
CA MET A 117 -29.10 -11.54 4.38
C MET A 117 -28.20 -10.60 5.18
N ARG A 118 -26.90 -10.95 5.32
CA ARG A 118 -25.94 -10.21 6.13
C ARG A 118 -24.53 -10.34 5.58
N ILE A 119 -23.76 -9.25 5.67
CA ILE A 119 -22.31 -9.22 5.40
C ILE A 119 -21.60 -8.77 6.68
N GLU A 120 -20.55 -9.47 7.08
CA GLU A 120 -19.74 -9.08 8.24
C GLU A 120 -18.85 -7.89 7.90
N PRO A 121 -18.88 -6.79 8.68
CA PRO A 121 -18.07 -5.60 8.39
C PRO A 121 -16.56 -5.84 8.51
N ARG A 122 -16.14 -6.77 9.38
CA ARG A 122 -14.73 -7.12 9.54
C ARG A 122 -14.34 -8.11 8.45
N PRO A 123 -13.33 -7.78 7.59
CA PRO A 123 -12.87 -8.72 6.59
C PRO A 123 -12.18 -9.94 7.22
N LEU A 124 -12.32 -11.09 6.59
CA LEU A 124 -11.55 -12.31 6.89
C LEU A 124 -10.09 -12.17 6.45
N GLY A 125 -9.87 -11.44 5.37
CA GLY A 125 -8.56 -11.16 4.82
C GLY A 125 -8.58 -9.93 3.94
N SER A 126 -7.41 -9.33 3.78
CA SER A 126 -7.20 -8.11 2.98
C SER A 126 -5.95 -8.27 2.14
N ALA A 127 -6.03 -7.94 0.87
CA ALA A 127 -4.92 -7.93 -0.07
C ALA A 127 -4.81 -6.57 -0.77
N SER A 128 -3.76 -6.39 -1.57
CA SER A 128 -3.52 -5.11 -2.26
C SER A 128 -4.63 -4.70 -3.24
N LEU A 129 -5.43 -5.65 -3.71
CA LEU A 129 -6.47 -5.42 -4.71
C LEU A 129 -7.89 -5.75 -4.22
N ALA A 130 -8.04 -6.50 -3.12
CA ALA A 130 -9.34 -6.98 -2.66
C ALA A 130 -9.38 -7.24 -1.16
N GLN A 131 -10.60 -7.33 -0.63
CA GLN A 131 -10.91 -7.83 0.70
C GLN A 131 -11.86 -9.02 0.56
N VAL A 132 -11.83 -9.92 1.54
CA VAL A 132 -12.74 -11.06 1.64
C VAL A 132 -13.60 -10.91 2.89
N HIS A 133 -14.92 -10.89 2.71
CA HIS A 133 -15.89 -10.78 3.79
C HIS A 133 -16.73 -12.05 3.92
N ARG A 134 -17.04 -12.44 5.16
CA ARG A 134 -18.05 -13.46 5.41
C ARG A 134 -19.43 -12.87 5.19
N ALA A 135 -20.31 -13.65 4.57
CA ALA A 135 -21.71 -13.30 4.41
C ALA A 135 -22.61 -14.51 4.64
N THR A 136 -23.85 -14.26 5.03
CA THR A 136 -24.88 -15.28 5.19
C THR A 136 -26.00 -15.01 4.19
N LEU A 137 -26.39 -16.01 3.42
CA LEU A 137 -27.51 -15.94 2.49
C LEU A 137 -28.84 -16.10 3.23
N HIS A 138 -29.94 -15.66 2.60
CA HIS A 138 -31.30 -15.89 3.13
C HIS A 138 -31.63 -17.38 3.27
N SER A 139 -30.95 -18.26 2.54
CA SER A 139 -31.06 -19.73 2.73
C SER A 139 -30.38 -20.24 4.01
N GLY A 140 -29.73 -19.39 4.80
CA GLY A 140 -28.96 -19.75 5.99
C GLY A 140 -27.55 -20.25 5.72
N ARG A 141 -27.11 -20.29 4.44
CA ARG A 141 -25.78 -20.75 4.06
C ARG A 141 -24.74 -19.63 4.19
N ASP A 142 -23.62 -19.94 4.85
CA ASP A 142 -22.46 -19.04 4.89
C ASP A 142 -21.66 -19.12 3.61
N VAL A 143 -21.22 -17.96 3.13
CA VAL A 143 -20.41 -17.77 1.93
C VAL A 143 -19.32 -16.72 2.18
N VAL A 144 -18.37 -16.60 1.24
CA VAL A 144 -17.39 -15.53 1.22
C VAL A 144 -17.57 -14.70 -0.04
N LEU A 145 -17.38 -13.39 0.09
CA LEU A 145 -17.52 -12.40 -0.95
C LEU A 145 -16.21 -11.66 -1.15
#